data_4bdd58858acceea92478e68f730a3d3c
#
_entry.id   4bdd58858acceea92478e68f730a3d3c
#
_cell.length_a   1.000
_cell.length_b   1.000
_cell.length_c   1.000
_cell.angle_alpha   90.00
_cell.angle_beta   90.00
_cell.angle_gamma   90.00
#
_symmetry.space_group_name_H-M   'P 1'
#
loop_
_entity.id
_entity.type
_entity.pdbx_description
1 polymer ?
#
loop_
_entity_poly.entity_id
_entity_poly.type
_entity_poly.pdbx_seq_one_letter_code
_entity_poly.pdbx_strand_id
1 'polypeptide(L)'
;MRKIETQMNNAVRNKIAWSNNNTLTTFDSTIENCFVYLHGNHIATYNYADKELTLFDGGWQSNTTKSRLNALCYEFATGFSIFQKNWEWFISDFSGYAKEFVDNTIVNYNGRWD
;
A
#
# COMPACT_ATOMS: atom_id res chain seq x y z
N MET A 1 -14.30 3.32 -0.62
CA MET A 1 -13.14 3.33 0.28
C MET A 1 -13.62 3.52 1.71
N ARG A 2 -13.05 2.79 2.65
CA ARG A 2 -13.41 2.91 4.06
C ARG A 2 -12.90 4.24 4.62
N LYS A 3 -13.62 4.77 5.63
CA LYS A 3 -13.25 6.05 6.24
C LYS A 3 -11.82 6.04 6.80
N ILE A 4 -11.43 4.94 7.48
CA ILE A 4 -10.08 4.81 8.03
C ILE A 4 -9.02 4.84 6.92
N GLU A 5 -9.35 4.34 5.72
CA GLU A 5 -8.43 4.35 4.59
C GLU A 5 -8.28 5.75 4.00
N THR A 6 -9.33 6.54 3.98
CA THR A 6 -9.24 7.95 3.60
C THR A 6 -8.34 8.71 4.57
N GLN A 7 -8.48 8.45 5.87
CA GLN A 7 -7.62 9.06 6.89
C GLN A 7 -6.16 8.62 6.74
N MET A 8 -5.93 7.34 6.52
CA MET A 8 -4.59 6.78 6.27
C MET A 8 -3.94 7.46 5.07
N ASN A 9 -4.66 7.54 3.95
CA ASN A 9 -4.13 8.16 2.73
C ASN A 9 -3.83 9.65 2.92
N ASN A 10 -4.66 10.36 3.69
CA ASN A 10 -4.39 11.75 4.03
C ASN A 10 -3.11 11.89 4.85
N ALA A 11 -2.88 10.99 5.80
CA ALA A 11 -1.66 11.01 6.62
C ALA A 11 -0.42 10.75 5.76
N VAL A 12 -0.48 9.76 4.87
CA VAL A 12 0.62 9.47 3.94
C VAL A 12 0.89 10.66 3.03
N ARG A 13 -0.16 11.23 2.44
CA ARG A 13 -0.01 12.39 1.53
C ARG A 13 0.64 13.58 2.24
N ASN A 14 0.30 13.81 3.50
CA ASN A 14 0.75 14.99 4.24
C ASN A 14 1.98 14.73 5.11
N LYS A 15 2.60 13.56 5.00
CA LYS A 15 3.82 13.21 5.74
C LYS A 15 3.61 13.31 7.24
N ILE A 16 2.50 12.73 7.74
CA ILE A 16 2.10 12.85 9.14
C ILE A 16 2.12 11.47 9.79
N ALA A 17 2.68 11.41 11.02
CA ALA A 17 2.49 10.26 11.89
C ALA A 17 1.04 10.29 12.39
N TRP A 18 0.33 9.15 12.22
CA TRP A 18 -1.09 9.07 12.52
C TRP A 18 -1.44 7.65 12.95
N SER A 19 -2.45 7.51 13.77
CA SER A 19 -3.00 6.18 14.07
C SER A 19 -4.49 6.27 14.35
N ASN A 20 -5.19 5.22 14.00
CA ASN A 20 -6.59 5.03 14.33
C ASN A 20 -6.87 3.53 14.35
N ASN A 21 -7.32 3.04 15.50
CA ASN A 21 -7.67 1.64 15.72
C ASN A 21 -6.47 0.73 15.34
N ASN A 22 -6.58 -0.02 14.25
CA ASN A 22 -5.59 -1.01 13.85
C ASN A 22 -4.57 -0.50 12.84
N THR A 23 -4.66 0.75 12.40
CA THR A 23 -3.84 1.29 11.31
C THR A 23 -3.01 2.46 11.80
N LEU A 24 -1.73 2.48 11.39
CA LEU A 24 -0.77 3.46 11.86
C LEU A 24 0.17 3.86 10.72
N THR A 25 0.52 5.14 10.67
CA THR A 25 1.56 5.63 9.76
C THR A 25 2.66 6.31 10.57
N THR A 26 3.90 6.20 10.09
CA THR A 26 5.04 6.95 10.59
C THR A 26 5.75 7.59 9.41
N PHE A 27 6.45 8.70 9.66
CA PHE A 27 7.21 9.39 8.62
C PHE A 27 8.64 9.60 9.08
N ASP A 28 9.60 9.23 8.23
CA ASP A 28 11.02 9.46 8.46
C ASP A 28 11.51 10.51 7.47
N SER A 29 11.79 11.72 7.96
CA SER A 29 12.21 12.85 7.12
C SER A 29 13.64 12.69 6.61
N THR A 30 14.47 11.86 7.26
CA THR A 30 15.84 11.63 6.84
C THR A 30 15.91 10.94 5.49
N ILE A 31 15.07 9.94 5.29
CA ILE A 31 15.01 9.15 4.05
C ILE A 31 13.78 9.43 3.21
N GLU A 32 12.92 10.37 3.64
CA GLU A 32 11.70 10.74 2.93
C GLU A 32 10.79 9.54 2.64
N ASN A 33 10.55 8.73 3.67
CA ASN A 33 9.68 7.56 3.58
C ASN A 33 8.56 7.62 4.61
N CYS A 34 7.39 7.16 4.21
CA CYS A 34 6.28 6.92 5.12
C CYS A 34 6.07 5.41 5.23
N PHE A 35 5.93 4.92 6.46
CA PHE A 35 5.70 3.51 6.73
C PHE A 35 4.27 3.31 7.21
N VAL A 36 3.59 2.30 6.69
CA VAL A 36 2.21 1.98 7.02
C VAL A 36 2.14 0.63 7.69
N TYR A 37 1.43 0.56 8.82
CA TYR A 37 1.30 -0.65 9.63
C TYR A 37 -0.17 -1.00 9.82
N LEU A 38 -0.47 -2.29 9.84
CA LEU A 38 -1.78 -2.83 10.19
C LEU A 38 -1.59 -3.86 11.29
N HIS A 39 -2.26 -3.66 12.44
CA HIS A 39 -2.07 -4.50 13.63
C HIS A 39 -0.58 -4.62 14.03
N GLY A 40 0.18 -3.55 13.86
CA GLY A 40 1.60 -3.52 14.16
C GLY A 40 2.50 -4.16 13.11
N ASN A 41 1.95 -4.70 12.02
CA ASN A 41 2.71 -5.34 10.96
C ASN A 41 2.90 -4.36 9.80
N HIS A 42 4.14 -4.24 9.33
CA HIS A 42 4.48 -3.36 8.21
C HIS A 42 3.85 -3.89 6.93
N ILE A 43 3.01 -3.07 6.28
CA ILE A 43 2.32 -3.47 5.04
C ILE A 43 2.71 -2.61 3.84
N ALA A 44 3.27 -1.40 4.05
CA ALA A 44 3.65 -0.56 2.92
C ALA A 44 4.69 0.47 3.32
N THR A 45 5.50 0.86 2.35
CA THR A 45 6.42 2.00 2.45
C THR A 45 6.22 2.87 1.23
N TYR A 46 6.00 4.18 1.44
CA TYR A 46 5.91 5.13 0.34
C TYR A 46 7.16 6.01 0.33
N ASN A 47 7.89 5.99 -0.79
CA ASN A 47 9.06 6.84 -1.00
C ASN A 47 8.63 8.07 -1.80
N TYR A 48 8.74 9.26 -1.20
CA TYR A 48 8.26 10.49 -1.83
C TYR A 48 9.13 10.95 -2.98
N ALA A 49 10.45 10.71 -2.89
CA ALA A 49 11.37 11.14 -3.94
C ALA A 49 11.13 10.40 -5.25
N ASP A 50 10.97 9.09 -5.16
CA ASP A 50 10.78 8.23 -6.33
C ASP A 50 9.29 8.01 -6.66
N LYS A 51 8.38 8.40 -5.76
CA LYS A 51 6.95 8.16 -5.88
C LYS A 51 6.66 6.67 -6.07
N GLU A 52 7.32 5.86 -5.25
CA GLU A 52 7.19 4.41 -5.26
C GLU A 52 6.56 3.90 -3.98
N LEU A 53 5.65 2.96 -4.14
CA LEU A 53 4.96 2.30 -3.06
C LEU A 53 5.43 0.85 -3.04
N THR A 54 6.04 0.43 -1.93
CA THR A 54 6.47 -0.95 -1.73
C THR A 54 5.45 -1.64 -0.85
N LEU A 55 4.96 -2.80 -1.28
CA LEU A 55 3.83 -3.49 -0.67
C LEU A 55 4.26 -4.80 -0.02
N PHE A 56 3.65 -5.10 1.13
CA PHE A 56 3.87 -6.33 1.90
C PHE A 56 2.52 -6.84 2.39
N ASP A 57 2.39 -8.15 2.61
CA ASP A 57 1.16 -8.71 3.17
C ASP A 57 1.13 -8.64 4.72
N GLY A 58 2.23 -8.24 5.34
CA GLY A 58 2.31 -8.14 6.79
C GLY A 58 2.36 -9.48 7.49
N GLY A 59 2.61 -10.55 6.76
CA GLY A 59 2.61 -11.92 7.28
C GLY A 59 1.24 -12.57 7.32
N TRP A 60 0.20 -11.87 6.87
CA TRP A 60 -1.17 -12.37 6.92
C TRP A 60 -2.00 -11.80 5.76
N GLN A 61 -2.39 -12.65 4.82
CA GLN A 61 -3.17 -12.24 3.65
C GLN A 61 -4.66 -12.16 3.98
N SER A 62 -5.05 -11.13 4.75
CA SER A 62 -6.44 -10.91 5.14
C SER A 62 -7.14 -9.95 4.19
N ASN A 63 -8.48 -9.95 4.24
CA ASN A 63 -9.28 -8.99 3.48
C ASN A 63 -9.00 -7.55 3.92
N THR A 64 -8.74 -7.33 5.21
CA THR A 64 -8.41 -6.00 5.72
C THR A 64 -7.08 -5.52 5.16
N THR A 65 -6.05 -6.36 5.16
CA THR A 65 -4.76 -6.02 4.56
C THR A 65 -4.92 -5.67 3.09
N LYS A 66 -5.62 -6.51 2.34
CA LYS A 66 -5.87 -6.27 0.91
C LYS A 66 -6.60 -4.94 0.68
N SER A 67 -7.60 -4.63 1.51
CA SER A 67 -8.33 -3.37 1.41
C SER A 67 -7.43 -2.16 1.64
N ARG A 68 -6.55 -2.22 2.67
CA ARG A 68 -5.60 -1.14 2.95
C ARG A 68 -4.64 -0.94 1.78
N LEU A 69 -4.08 -2.03 1.25
CA LEU A 69 -3.15 -1.96 0.13
C LEU A 69 -3.82 -1.41 -1.13
N ASN A 70 -5.05 -1.81 -1.41
CA ASN A 70 -5.79 -1.28 -2.56
C ASN A 70 -6.11 0.21 -2.39
N ALA A 71 -6.40 0.67 -1.17
CA ALA A 71 -6.61 2.08 -0.90
C ALA A 71 -5.34 2.89 -1.17
N LEU A 72 -4.18 2.39 -0.75
CA LEU A 72 -2.89 3.03 -1.02
C LEU A 72 -2.59 3.06 -2.51
N CYS A 73 -2.82 1.96 -3.22
CA CYS A 73 -2.63 1.92 -4.67
C CYS A 73 -3.54 2.91 -5.39
N TYR A 74 -4.80 2.99 -4.97
CA TYR A 74 -5.76 3.93 -5.57
C TYR A 74 -5.23 5.37 -5.54
N GLU A 75 -4.58 5.75 -4.45
CA GLU A 75 -4.08 7.11 -4.24
C GLU A 75 -2.70 7.33 -4.86
N PHE A 76 -1.78 6.38 -4.67
CA PHE A 76 -0.35 6.58 -4.91
C PHE A 76 0.21 5.75 -6.05
N ALA A 77 -0.54 4.78 -6.55
CA ALA A 77 -0.11 3.91 -7.65
C ALA A 77 -1.33 3.54 -8.49
N THR A 78 -1.95 4.56 -9.06
CA THR A 78 -3.20 4.41 -9.82
C THR A 78 -3.05 3.38 -10.94
N GLY A 79 -4.00 2.47 -11.01
CA GLY A 79 -3.99 1.41 -12.01
C GLY A 79 -3.56 0.06 -11.46
N PHE A 80 -2.92 0.03 -10.28
CA PHE A 80 -2.57 -1.22 -9.63
C PHE A 80 -3.67 -1.64 -8.66
N SER A 81 -3.94 -2.93 -8.60
CA SER A 81 -4.88 -3.49 -7.62
C SER A 81 -4.49 -4.91 -7.25
N ILE A 82 -4.77 -5.26 -6.01
CA ILE A 82 -4.54 -6.60 -5.48
C ILE A 82 -5.89 -7.32 -5.43
N PHE A 83 -5.92 -8.55 -5.95
CA PHE A 83 -7.11 -9.39 -5.92
C PHE A 83 -6.74 -10.81 -5.52
N GLN A 84 -7.76 -11.57 -5.11
CA GLN A 84 -7.58 -12.95 -4.69
C GLN A 84 -8.29 -13.87 -5.68
N LYS A 85 -7.58 -14.95 -6.05
CA LYS A 85 -8.14 -15.99 -6.92
C LYS A 85 -7.58 -17.33 -6.48
N ASN A 86 -8.46 -18.31 -6.26
CA ASN A 86 -8.05 -19.64 -5.78
C ASN A 86 -7.16 -19.58 -4.53
N TRP A 87 -7.55 -18.70 -3.59
CA TRP A 87 -6.86 -18.52 -2.30
C TRP A 87 -5.47 -17.90 -2.40
N GLU A 88 -5.07 -17.43 -3.59
CA GLU A 88 -3.78 -16.77 -3.80
C GLU A 88 -4.00 -15.30 -4.15
N TRP A 89 -3.08 -14.46 -3.72
CA TRP A 89 -3.09 -13.03 -4.05
C TRP A 89 -2.33 -12.77 -5.34
N PHE A 90 -2.91 -11.90 -6.15
CA PHE A 90 -2.33 -11.40 -7.39
C PHE A 90 -2.37 -9.88 -7.39
N ILE A 91 -1.48 -9.28 -8.17
CA ILE A 91 -1.50 -7.83 -8.39
C ILE A 91 -1.53 -7.58 -9.90
N SER A 92 -2.42 -6.70 -10.33
CA SER A 92 -2.57 -6.35 -11.73
C SER A 92 -2.26 -4.87 -11.95
N ASP A 93 -1.72 -4.54 -13.14
CA ASP A 93 -1.58 -3.16 -13.57
C ASP A 93 -2.84 -2.69 -14.32
N PHE A 94 -2.85 -1.45 -14.80
CA PHE A 94 -4.04 -0.90 -15.45
C PHE A 94 -4.32 -1.54 -16.80
N SER A 95 -3.33 -2.22 -17.42
CA SER A 95 -3.53 -2.93 -18.69
C SER A 95 -4.19 -4.30 -18.53
N GLY A 96 -4.34 -4.76 -17.29
CA GLY A 96 -4.88 -6.07 -16.98
C GLY A 96 -3.83 -7.16 -16.84
N TYR A 97 -2.54 -6.84 -17.07
CA TYR A 97 -1.48 -7.81 -16.79
C TYR A 97 -1.41 -8.06 -15.28
N ALA A 98 -1.42 -9.32 -14.90
CA ALA A 98 -1.40 -9.72 -13.49
C ALA A 98 -0.28 -10.73 -13.23
N LYS A 99 0.27 -10.65 -12.02
CA LYS A 99 1.26 -11.63 -11.55
C LYS A 99 0.99 -11.92 -10.08
N GLU A 100 1.55 -13.00 -9.58
CA GLU A 100 1.42 -13.38 -8.18
C GLU A 100 1.99 -12.26 -7.29
N PHE A 101 1.25 -11.91 -6.23
CA PHE A 101 1.72 -10.93 -5.26
C PHE A 101 2.80 -11.55 -4.36
N VAL A 102 3.92 -10.87 -4.24
CA VAL A 102 4.99 -11.23 -3.31
C VAL A 102 5.38 -9.99 -2.52
N ASP A 103 5.90 -10.21 -1.31
CA ASP A 103 6.41 -9.12 -0.48
C ASP A 103 7.51 -8.36 -1.22
N ASN A 104 7.63 -7.06 -0.95
CA ASN A 104 8.52 -6.13 -1.62
C ASN A 104 8.11 -5.82 -3.07
N THR A 105 6.86 -6.06 -3.43
CA THR A 105 6.36 -5.61 -4.73
C THR A 105 6.36 -4.08 -4.77
N ILE A 106 7.03 -3.52 -5.77
CA ILE A 106 7.14 -2.06 -5.94
C ILE A 106 6.23 -1.63 -7.07
N VAL A 107 5.38 -0.65 -6.78
CA VAL A 107 4.48 -0.04 -7.76
C VAL A 107 4.65 1.48 -7.71
N ASN A 108 4.30 2.14 -8.79
CA ASN A 108 4.48 3.58 -8.87
C ASN A 108 3.28 4.26 -9.53
N TYR A 109 3.24 5.58 -9.45
CA TYR A 109 2.09 6.34 -9.96
C TYR A 109 2.02 6.33 -11.49
N ASN A 110 3.08 5.89 -12.19
CA ASN A 110 3.09 5.78 -13.64
C ASN A 110 2.34 4.56 -14.16
N GLY A 111 1.90 3.67 -13.28
CA GLY A 111 1.19 2.45 -13.65
C GLY A 111 2.09 1.37 -14.25
N ARG A 112 3.38 1.39 -13.97
CA ARG A 112 4.36 0.47 -14.52
C ARG A 112 4.97 -0.41 -13.44
N TRP A 113 5.39 -1.61 -13.86
CA TRP A 113 6.20 -2.49 -13.02
C TRP A 113 7.64 -2.00 -12.99
N ASP A 114 8.23 -2.05 -11.83
CA ASP A 114 9.66 -1.76 -11.66
C ASP A 114 10.49 -3.02 -11.67
#